data_6f1549d4830ff575ce4e2e6eb142b6c2
#
_entry.id   6f1549d4830ff575ce4e2e6eb142b6c2
#
_cell.length_a   1.000
_cell.length_b   1.000
_cell.length_c   1.000
_cell.angle_alpha   90.00
_cell.angle_beta   90.00
_cell.angle_gamma   90.00
#
_symmetry.space_group_name_H-M   'P 1'
#
loop_
_entity.id
_entity.type
_entity.pdbx_description
1 polymer ?
#
loop_
_entity_poly.entity_id
_entity_poly.type
_entity_poly.pdbx_seq_one_letter_code
_entity_poly.pdbx_strand_id
1 'polypeptide(L)'
;MTSLNPVMKIGDQVAECVLQHEKISKKEALKKAEDMLRKTGVPRVEHMMKEYPFQLSGGQRQRVMIAMALVCKPEILIADEPTTALDVTIQAQILDLMNQLKKETGTSILFITHDLGVVAEVCDDVAVMYCGRVVERGDVKTIFANPSHPYTKGLLGSIPRLGDAGKELKSIPGNVPNPKYCLLYT
;
A
#
# COMPACT_ATOMS: atom_id res chain seq x y z
N MET A 1 3.01 -5.70 9.70
CA MET A 1 4.45 -5.94 9.47
C MET A 1 4.90 -7.38 9.78
N THR A 2 4.00 -8.33 9.73
CA THR A 2 4.23 -9.77 10.01
C THR A 2 4.53 -10.60 8.75
N SER A 3 4.63 -9.97 7.58
CA SER A 3 4.80 -10.67 6.29
C SER A 3 6.21 -11.21 6.04
N LEU A 4 7.23 -10.72 6.76
CA LEU A 4 8.59 -11.22 6.66
C LEU A 4 8.86 -12.26 7.74
N ASN A 5 9.42 -13.40 7.35
CA ASN A 5 9.84 -14.45 8.28
C ASN A 5 11.10 -13.98 9.04
N PRO A 6 11.05 -13.80 10.36
CA PRO A 6 12.15 -13.23 11.14
C PRO A 6 13.41 -14.09 11.17
N VAL A 7 13.30 -15.39 10.91
CA VAL A 7 14.42 -16.37 10.98
C VAL A 7 14.98 -16.73 9.61
N MET A 8 14.50 -16.09 8.52
CA MET A 8 15.03 -16.27 7.17
C MET A 8 15.74 -15.00 6.69
N LYS A 9 16.80 -15.17 5.91
CA LYS A 9 17.51 -14.06 5.26
C LYS A 9 16.66 -13.41 4.19
N ILE A 10 16.82 -12.11 4.01
CA ILE A 10 16.04 -11.33 3.04
C ILE A 10 16.15 -11.88 1.63
N GLY A 11 17.38 -12.17 1.15
CA GLY A 11 17.57 -12.70 -0.20
C GLY A 11 16.90 -14.05 -0.43
N ASP A 12 16.92 -14.92 0.59
CA ASP A 12 16.27 -16.24 0.48
C ASP A 12 14.74 -16.08 0.43
N GLN A 13 14.13 -15.17 1.20
CA GLN A 13 12.69 -14.92 1.18
C GLN A 13 12.20 -14.40 -0.17
N VAL A 14 12.91 -13.42 -0.75
CA VAL A 14 12.54 -12.88 -2.08
C VAL A 14 12.75 -13.94 -3.17
N ALA A 15 13.85 -14.73 -3.09
CA ALA A 15 14.11 -15.80 -4.03
C ALA A 15 13.10 -16.95 -3.93
N GLU A 16 12.58 -17.24 -2.73
CA GLU A 16 11.54 -18.25 -2.51
C GLU A 16 10.28 -17.93 -3.28
N CYS A 17 9.85 -16.66 -3.31
CA CYS A 17 8.70 -16.21 -4.11
C CYS A 17 8.89 -16.61 -5.59
N VAL A 18 10.09 -16.43 -6.14
CA VAL A 18 10.39 -16.79 -7.53
C VAL A 18 10.36 -18.30 -7.74
N LEU A 19 10.98 -19.06 -6.82
CA LEU A 19 11.06 -20.53 -6.92
C LEU A 19 9.69 -21.22 -6.82
N GLN A 20 8.71 -20.60 -6.14
CA GLN A 20 7.35 -21.12 -6.07
C GLN A 20 6.57 -20.95 -7.38
N HIS A 21 6.92 -19.96 -8.20
CA HIS A 21 6.19 -19.61 -9.42
C HIS A 21 6.95 -19.97 -10.70
N GLU A 22 8.27 -20.09 -10.66
CA GLU A 22 9.10 -20.33 -11.84
C GLU A 22 10.01 -21.55 -11.65
N LYS A 23 10.12 -22.37 -12.71
CA LYS A 23 11.02 -23.54 -12.73
C LYS A 23 12.44 -23.12 -13.12
N ILE A 24 13.15 -22.46 -12.21
CA ILE A 24 14.54 -22.00 -12.40
C ILE A 24 15.45 -22.46 -11.27
N SER A 25 16.75 -22.33 -11.45
CA SER A 25 17.73 -22.66 -10.41
C SER A 25 17.70 -21.66 -9.25
N LYS A 26 18.09 -22.10 -8.05
CA LYS A 26 18.24 -21.20 -6.88
C LYS A 26 19.17 -20.02 -7.17
N LYS A 27 20.23 -20.22 -7.97
CA LYS A 27 21.17 -19.17 -8.35
C LYS A 27 20.49 -18.08 -9.19
N GLU A 28 19.66 -18.47 -10.15
CA GLU A 28 18.88 -17.55 -10.97
C GLU A 28 17.81 -16.81 -10.16
N ALA A 29 17.12 -17.52 -9.26
CA ALA A 29 16.15 -16.92 -8.35
C ALA A 29 16.79 -15.85 -7.44
N LEU A 30 17.96 -16.13 -6.87
CA LEU A 30 18.72 -15.16 -6.07
C LEU A 30 19.15 -13.94 -6.90
N LYS A 31 19.51 -14.12 -8.18
CA LYS A 31 19.83 -13.00 -9.06
C LYS A 31 18.61 -12.14 -9.34
N LYS A 32 17.46 -12.74 -9.63
CA LYS A 32 16.18 -12.00 -9.79
C LYS A 32 15.79 -11.25 -8.51
N ALA A 33 15.98 -11.87 -7.35
CA ALA A 33 15.76 -11.25 -6.06
C ALA A 33 16.66 -10.02 -5.86
N GLU A 34 17.96 -10.14 -6.16
CA GLU A 34 18.92 -9.04 -6.11
C GLU A 34 18.52 -7.88 -7.02
N ASP A 35 18.18 -8.18 -8.28
CA ASP A 35 17.76 -7.18 -9.27
C ASP A 35 16.49 -6.44 -8.82
N MET A 36 15.52 -7.15 -8.23
CA MET A 36 14.29 -6.53 -7.73
C MET A 36 14.53 -5.70 -6.47
N LEU A 37 15.34 -6.17 -5.52
CA LEU A 37 15.74 -5.39 -4.35
C LEU A 37 16.47 -4.09 -4.75
N ARG A 38 17.28 -4.12 -5.81
CA ARG A 38 17.93 -2.94 -6.37
C ARG A 38 16.92 -1.96 -6.97
N LYS A 39 15.93 -2.45 -7.71
CA LYS A 39 14.84 -1.63 -8.27
C LYS A 39 13.97 -0.99 -7.20
N THR A 40 13.72 -1.67 -6.09
CA THR A 40 12.97 -1.10 -4.96
C THR A 40 13.80 -0.14 -4.10
N GLY A 41 15.03 0.20 -4.53
CA GLY A 41 15.87 1.18 -3.86
C GLY A 41 16.41 0.72 -2.50
N VAL A 42 16.58 -0.59 -2.30
CA VAL A 42 17.25 -1.14 -1.12
C VAL A 42 18.75 -0.80 -1.20
N PRO A 43 19.34 -0.15 -0.19
CA PRO A 43 20.74 0.20 -0.21
C PRO A 43 21.62 -1.04 0.02
N ARG A 44 22.83 -1.06 -0.57
CA ARG A 44 23.82 -2.14 -0.38
C ARG A 44 23.23 -3.54 -0.50
N VAL A 45 22.56 -3.82 -1.63
CA VAL A 45 21.72 -5.01 -1.85
C VAL A 45 22.47 -6.31 -1.53
N GLU A 46 23.75 -6.44 -1.92
CA GLU A 46 24.58 -7.64 -1.68
C GLU A 46 24.75 -7.95 -0.18
N HIS A 47 24.80 -6.91 0.65
CA HIS A 47 24.82 -7.05 2.11
C HIS A 47 23.40 -7.33 2.64
N MET A 48 22.43 -6.56 2.19
CA MET A 48 21.04 -6.66 2.63
C MET A 48 20.45 -8.05 2.39
N MET A 49 20.79 -8.72 1.29
CA MET A 49 20.37 -10.10 1.01
C MET A 49 20.77 -11.12 2.08
N LYS A 50 21.83 -10.84 2.84
CA LYS A 50 22.37 -11.72 3.91
C LYS A 50 21.81 -11.38 5.29
N GLU A 51 21.13 -10.24 5.42
CA GLU A 51 20.53 -9.75 6.65
C GLU A 51 19.20 -10.42 6.96
N TYR A 52 18.75 -10.29 8.21
CA TYR A 52 17.44 -10.73 8.68
C TYR A 52 16.50 -9.54 8.86
N PRO A 53 15.17 -9.74 8.83
CA PRO A 53 14.20 -8.65 8.93
C PRO A 53 14.36 -7.74 10.16
N PHE A 54 14.78 -8.25 11.29
CA PHE A 54 14.98 -7.47 12.53
C PHE A 54 16.14 -6.47 12.44
N GLN A 55 17.07 -6.66 11.50
CA GLN A 55 18.21 -5.77 11.28
C GLN A 55 17.85 -4.56 10.38
N LEU A 56 16.65 -4.56 9.79
CA LEU A 56 16.19 -3.55 8.84
C LEU A 56 15.32 -2.47 9.51
N SER A 57 15.45 -1.22 9.05
CA SER A 57 14.49 -0.15 9.38
C SER A 57 13.09 -0.45 8.82
N GLY A 58 12.06 0.27 9.30
CA GLY A 58 10.69 0.13 8.80
C GLY A 58 10.57 0.34 7.29
N GLY A 59 11.16 1.40 6.77
CA GLY A 59 11.16 1.70 5.33
C GLY A 59 11.94 0.67 4.50
N GLN A 60 13.04 0.13 5.03
CA GLN A 60 13.78 -0.96 4.36
C GLN A 60 12.95 -2.25 4.31
N ARG A 61 12.28 -2.62 5.40
CA ARG A 61 11.34 -3.76 5.41
C ARG A 61 10.23 -3.58 4.40
N GLN A 62 9.67 -2.37 4.29
CA GLN A 62 8.62 -2.08 3.31
C GLN A 62 9.11 -2.24 1.88
N ARG A 63 10.32 -1.74 1.54
CA ARG A 63 10.94 -1.92 0.21
C ARG A 63 11.17 -3.40 -0.13
N VAL A 64 11.58 -4.19 0.86
CA VAL A 64 11.73 -5.65 0.71
C VAL A 64 10.37 -6.32 0.45
N MET A 65 9.32 -5.95 1.18
CA MET A 65 7.96 -6.49 0.97
C MET A 65 7.43 -6.15 -0.42
N ILE A 66 7.67 -4.93 -0.90
CA ILE A 66 7.34 -4.53 -2.28
C ILE A 66 8.14 -5.37 -3.30
N ALA A 67 9.43 -5.59 -3.05
CA ALA A 67 10.25 -6.45 -3.90
C ALA A 67 9.71 -7.88 -3.97
N MET A 68 9.34 -8.47 -2.84
CA MET A 68 8.73 -9.80 -2.78
C MET A 68 7.43 -9.88 -3.58
N ALA A 69 6.58 -8.87 -3.45
CA ALA A 69 5.30 -8.83 -4.15
C ALA A 69 5.44 -8.65 -5.67
N LEU A 70 6.49 -7.95 -6.14
CA LEU A 70 6.67 -7.60 -7.54
C LEU A 70 7.69 -8.46 -8.29
N VAL A 71 8.47 -9.30 -7.60
CA VAL A 71 9.55 -10.09 -8.24
C VAL A 71 9.04 -11.03 -9.33
N CYS A 72 7.81 -11.54 -9.19
CA CYS A 72 7.14 -12.39 -10.17
C CYS A 72 6.31 -11.62 -11.20
N LYS A 73 6.40 -10.28 -11.23
CA LYS A 73 5.69 -9.38 -12.16
C LYS A 73 4.18 -9.67 -12.23
N PRO A 74 3.44 -9.57 -11.13
CA PRO A 74 2.00 -9.82 -11.11
C PRO A 74 1.26 -8.77 -11.96
N GLU A 75 0.10 -9.15 -12.51
CA GLU A 75 -0.80 -8.21 -13.19
C GLU A 75 -1.50 -7.26 -12.20
N ILE A 76 -1.76 -7.75 -10.98
CA ILE A 76 -2.41 -7.00 -9.91
C ILE A 76 -1.60 -7.10 -8.62
N LEU A 77 -1.31 -5.96 -8.00
CA LEU A 77 -0.74 -5.85 -6.66
C LEU A 77 -1.79 -5.34 -5.69
N ILE A 78 -2.05 -6.09 -4.62
CA ILE A 78 -2.91 -5.62 -3.51
C ILE A 78 -2.01 -5.02 -2.44
N ALA A 79 -2.19 -3.74 -2.17
CA ALA A 79 -1.45 -2.97 -1.17
C ALA A 79 -2.39 -2.58 -0.02
N ASP A 80 -2.38 -3.40 1.04
CA ASP A 80 -3.21 -3.20 2.23
C ASP A 80 -2.43 -2.38 3.26
N GLU A 81 -2.84 -1.13 3.46
CA GLU A 81 -2.22 -0.17 4.37
C GLU A 81 -0.67 -0.06 4.18
N PRO A 82 -0.17 0.13 2.95
CA PRO A 82 1.27 -0.07 2.66
C PRO A 82 2.17 0.98 3.31
N THR A 83 1.64 2.08 3.79
CA THR A 83 2.39 3.18 4.42
C THR A 83 2.10 3.35 5.91
N THR A 84 1.26 2.51 6.49
CA THR A 84 0.93 2.56 7.93
C THR A 84 2.17 2.36 8.79
N ALA A 85 2.32 3.20 9.81
CA ALA A 85 3.46 3.24 10.73
C ALA A 85 4.81 3.65 10.09
N LEU A 86 4.79 4.33 8.94
CA LEU A 86 5.94 5.00 8.37
C LEU A 86 5.86 6.51 8.67
N ASP A 87 7.01 7.15 8.81
CA ASP A 87 7.07 8.62 8.84
C ASP A 87 6.72 9.22 7.47
N VAL A 88 6.27 10.48 7.45
CA VAL A 88 5.75 11.14 6.25
C VAL A 88 6.76 11.14 5.09
N THR A 89 8.05 11.30 5.41
CA THR A 89 9.10 11.33 4.38
C THR A 89 9.28 9.97 3.73
N ILE A 90 9.30 8.90 4.52
CA ILE A 90 9.41 7.53 4.00
C ILE A 90 8.13 7.12 3.29
N GLN A 91 6.95 7.54 3.79
CA GLN A 91 5.68 7.32 3.10
C GLN A 91 5.71 7.88 1.67
N ALA A 92 6.08 9.15 1.49
CA ALA A 92 6.20 9.76 0.16
C ALA A 92 7.15 8.98 -0.75
N GLN A 93 8.33 8.60 -0.25
CA GLN A 93 9.29 7.78 -1.01
C GLN A 93 8.74 6.41 -1.43
N ILE A 94 7.93 5.77 -0.59
CA ILE A 94 7.31 4.47 -0.92
C ILE A 94 6.21 4.65 -1.97
N LEU A 95 5.40 5.72 -1.89
CA LEU A 95 4.37 6.01 -2.89
C LEU A 95 4.98 6.32 -4.25
N ASP A 96 6.04 7.15 -4.31
CA ASP A 96 6.79 7.42 -5.53
C ASP A 96 7.36 6.14 -6.15
N LEU A 97 7.99 5.28 -5.32
CA LEU A 97 8.50 4.00 -5.76
C LEU A 97 7.40 3.12 -6.36
N MET A 98 6.24 3.01 -5.71
CA MET A 98 5.13 2.22 -6.21
C MET A 98 4.59 2.77 -7.53
N ASN A 99 4.48 4.09 -7.67
CA ASN A 99 4.07 4.74 -8.91
C ASN A 99 5.08 4.51 -10.07
N GLN A 100 6.37 4.56 -9.77
CA GLN A 100 7.41 4.24 -10.75
C GLN A 100 7.32 2.77 -11.20
N LEU A 101 7.25 1.84 -10.25
CA LEU A 101 7.16 0.42 -10.55
C LEU A 101 5.88 0.05 -11.29
N LYS A 102 4.72 0.67 -10.96
CA LYS A 102 3.47 0.56 -11.72
C LYS A 102 3.69 0.87 -13.20
N LYS A 103 4.38 1.98 -13.51
CA LYS A 103 4.67 2.39 -14.90
C LYS A 103 5.64 1.44 -15.61
N GLU A 104 6.67 0.96 -14.91
CA GLU A 104 7.70 0.08 -15.48
C GLU A 104 7.21 -1.35 -15.75
N THR A 105 6.34 -1.87 -14.88
CA THR A 105 5.89 -3.27 -14.94
C THR A 105 4.52 -3.45 -15.59
N GLY A 106 3.74 -2.38 -15.72
CA GLY A 106 2.34 -2.45 -16.17
C GLY A 106 1.39 -3.06 -15.13
N THR A 107 1.85 -3.27 -13.89
CA THR A 107 1.05 -3.83 -12.79
C THR A 107 -0.04 -2.87 -12.36
N SER A 108 -1.29 -3.32 -12.26
CA SER A 108 -2.37 -2.57 -11.62
C SER A 108 -2.25 -2.66 -10.11
N ILE A 109 -2.50 -1.55 -9.40
CA ILE A 109 -2.40 -1.53 -7.93
C ILE A 109 -3.78 -1.29 -7.32
N LEU A 110 -4.21 -2.22 -6.46
CA LEU A 110 -5.37 -2.04 -5.60
C LEU A 110 -4.88 -1.54 -4.23
N PHE A 111 -5.04 -0.24 -3.98
CA PHE A 111 -4.74 0.39 -2.70
C PHE A 111 -5.89 0.23 -1.72
N ILE A 112 -5.62 -0.27 -0.52
CA ILE A 112 -6.54 -0.27 0.61
C ILE A 112 -5.93 0.67 1.65
N THR A 113 -6.60 1.79 1.95
CA THR A 113 -6.10 2.80 2.89
C THR A 113 -7.24 3.64 3.46
N HIS A 114 -7.03 4.19 4.63
CA HIS A 114 -7.88 5.22 5.22
C HIS A 114 -7.32 6.64 5.00
N ASP A 115 -6.13 6.77 4.41
CA ASP A 115 -5.49 8.07 4.14
C ASP A 115 -5.98 8.64 2.80
N LEU A 116 -6.88 9.62 2.90
CA LEU A 116 -7.45 10.29 1.72
C LEU A 116 -6.41 11.14 0.97
N GLY A 117 -5.33 11.57 1.62
CA GLY A 117 -4.22 12.24 0.97
C GLY A 117 -3.50 11.31 0.00
N VAL A 118 -3.23 10.08 0.44
CA VAL A 118 -2.66 9.03 -0.42
C VAL A 118 -3.59 8.72 -1.59
N VAL A 119 -4.90 8.57 -1.35
CA VAL A 119 -5.88 8.32 -2.42
C VAL A 119 -5.85 9.44 -3.47
N ALA A 120 -5.85 10.70 -3.04
CA ALA A 120 -5.84 11.85 -3.95
C ALA A 120 -4.57 11.93 -4.80
N GLU A 121 -3.43 11.45 -4.28
CA GLU A 121 -2.11 11.56 -4.92
C GLU A 121 -1.83 10.42 -5.91
N VAL A 122 -2.22 9.17 -5.56
CA VAL A 122 -1.72 7.99 -6.30
C VAL A 122 -2.80 7.19 -7.02
N CYS A 123 -4.09 7.39 -6.70
CA CYS A 123 -5.17 6.60 -7.28
C CYS A 123 -5.81 7.28 -8.49
N ASP A 124 -6.22 6.49 -9.47
CA ASP A 124 -6.98 6.94 -10.63
C ASP A 124 -8.49 6.89 -10.32
N ASP A 125 -8.95 5.76 -9.77
CA ASP A 125 -10.32 5.49 -9.34
C ASP A 125 -10.36 5.21 -7.83
N VAL A 126 -11.50 5.52 -7.20
CA VAL A 126 -11.75 5.23 -5.79
C VAL A 126 -13.10 4.56 -5.58
N ALA A 127 -13.11 3.59 -4.66
CA ALA A 127 -14.32 2.98 -4.14
C ALA A 127 -14.40 3.25 -2.63
N VAL A 128 -15.36 4.04 -2.21
CA VAL A 128 -15.61 4.33 -0.79
C VAL A 128 -16.43 3.20 -0.20
N MET A 129 -15.91 2.61 0.88
CA MET A 129 -16.56 1.51 1.58
C MET A 129 -17.10 1.96 2.94
N TYR A 130 -18.31 1.53 3.27
CA TYR A 130 -18.91 1.70 4.58
C TYR A 130 -19.65 0.43 4.98
N CYS A 131 -19.40 -0.07 6.20
CA CYS A 131 -20.01 -1.30 6.72
C CYS A 131 -19.94 -2.49 5.75
N GLY A 132 -18.80 -2.70 5.09
CA GLY A 132 -18.59 -3.84 4.19
C GLY A 132 -19.17 -3.68 2.78
N ARG A 133 -19.80 -2.54 2.47
CA ARG A 133 -20.37 -2.25 1.12
C ARG A 133 -19.66 -1.07 0.47
N VAL A 134 -19.51 -1.14 -0.85
CA VAL A 134 -19.15 0.04 -1.66
C VAL A 134 -20.36 0.95 -1.74
N VAL A 135 -20.27 2.13 -1.15
CA VAL A 135 -21.35 3.14 -1.09
C VAL A 135 -21.22 4.20 -2.18
N GLU A 136 -20.01 4.41 -2.68
CA GLU A 136 -19.74 5.32 -3.79
C GLU A 136 -18.51 4.87 -4.57
N ARG A 137 -18.49 5.04 -5.89
CA ARG A 137 -17.35 4.74 -6.76
C ARG A 137 -17.29 5.75 -7.90
N GLY A 138 -16.04 6.12 -8.28
CA GLY A 138 -15.80 6.99 -9.42
C GLY A 138 -14.32 7.35 -9.53
N ASP A 139 -13.98 8.17 -10.52
CA ASP A 139 -12.66 8.73 -10.61
C ASP A 139 -12.38 9.66 -9.41
N VAL A 140 -11.11 9.70 -9.00
CA VAL A 140 -10.67 10.44 -7.82
C VAL A 140 -11.11 11.91 -7.87
N LYS A 141 -10.94 12.58 -9.02
CA LYS A 141 -11.25 14.01 -9.16
C LYS A 141 -12.73 14.28 -8.93
N THR A 142 -13.61 13.45 -9.50
CA THR A 142 -15.06 13.56 -9.33
C THR A 142 -15.48 13.34 -7.89
N ILE A 143 -15.00 12.27 -7.25
CA ILE A 143 -15.34 11.95 -5.85
C ILE A 143 -14.86 13.05 -4.89
N PHE A 144 -13.67 13.60 -5.09
CA PHE A 144 -13.14 14.65 -4.23
C PHE A 144 -13.78 16.03 -4.47
N ALA A 145 -14.16 16.34 -5.71
CA ALA A 145 -14.78 17.62 -6.05
C ALA A 145 -16.29 17.62 -5.76
N ASN A 146 -16.99 16.52 -6.04
CA ASN A 146 -18.46 16.46 -6.01
C ASN A 146 -18.97 15.11 -5.49
N PRO A 147 -18.71 14.75 -4.23
CA PRO A 147 -19.18 13.50 -3.62
C PRO A 147 -20.71 13.48 -3.57
N SER A 148 -21.33 12.33 -3.86
CA SER A 148 -22.79 12.15 -3.86
C SER A 148 -23.27 11.58 -2.53
N HIS A 149 -22.59 10.53 -2.04
CA HIS A 149 -23.03 9.81 -0.84
C HIS A 149 -22.78 10.62 0.45
N PRO A 150 -23.72 10.66 1.41
CA PRO A 150 -23.58 11.42 2.66
C PRO A 150 -22.32 11.04 3.48
N TYR A 151 -21.99 9.76 3.53
CA TYR A 151 -20.78 9.28 4.21
C TYR A 151 -19.51 9.84 3.56
N THR A 152 -19.41 9.81 2.23
CA THR A 152 -18.26 10.37 1.49
C THR A 152 -18.13 11.88 1.74
N LYS A 153 -19.27 12.61 1.73
CA LYS A 153 -19.29 14.04 2.08
C LYS A 153 -18.77 14.30 3.48
N GLY A 154 -19.21 13.50 4.46
CA GLY A 154 -18.75 13.58 5.84
C GLY A 154 -17.24 13.28 5.96
N LEU A 155 -16.79 12.20 5.30
CA LEU A 155 -15.40 11.77 5.31
C LEU A 155 -14.47 12.87 4.73
N LEU A 156 -14.78 13.41 3.55
CA LEU A 156 -14.02 14.49 2.93
C LEU A 156 -14.14 15.83 3.70
N GLY A 157 -15.28 16.08 4.36
CA GLY A 157 -15.50 17.25 5.20
C GLY A 157 -14.75 17.22 6.53
N SER A 158 -14.26 16.04 6.98
CA SER A 158 -13.47 15.88 8.20
C SER A 158 -11.95 16.09 7.97
N ILE A 159 -11.51 16.24 6.71
CA ILE A 159 -10.10 16.49 6.40
C ILE A 159 -9.75 17.94 6.72
N PRO A 160 -8.70 18.20 7.54
CA PRO A 160 -8.20 19.56 7.75
C PRO A 160 -7.68 20.17 6.45
N ARG A 161 -8.13 21.39 6.11
CA ARG A 161 -7.61 22.12 4.96
C ARG A 161 -6.59 23.17 5.42
N LEU A 162 -5.59 23.43 4.58
CA LEU A 162 -4.67 24.55 4.79
C LEU A 162 -5.52 25.85 4.86
N GLY A 163 -5.48 26.55 6.02
CA GLY A 163 -6.28 27.74 6.29
C GLY A 163 -7.44 27.53 7.26
N ASP A 164 -7.74 26.31 7.71
CA ASP A 164 -8.76 26.05 8.73
C ASP A 164 -8.21 26.10 10.16
N ALA A 165 -7.05 26.75 10.36
CA ALA A 165 -6.47 26.93 11.68
C ALA A 165 -7.48 27.63 12.62
N GLY A 166 -7.88 26.92 13.69
CA GLY A 166 -8.84 27.43 14.68
C GLY A 166 -10.32 27.09 14.42
N LYS A 167 -10.66 26.39 13.33
CA LYS A 167 -12.02 25.88 13.12
C LYS A 167 -12.16 24.46 13.71
N GLU A 168 -13.30 24.19 14.35
CA GLU A 168 -13.64 22.83 14.77
C GLU A 168 -13.75 21.92 13.54
N LEU A 169 -13.06 20.77 13.61
CA LEU A 169 -13.20 19.71 12.60
C LEU A 169 -14.60 19.14 12.66
N LYS A 170 -15.26 19.07 11.52
CA LYS A 170 -16.59 18.46 11.42
C LYS A 170 -16.45 16.95 11.59
N SER A 171 -16.89 16.42 12.71
CA SER A 171 -17.01 14.97 12.89
C SER A 171 -18.24 14.43 12.16
N ILE A 172 -18.15 13.19 11.67
CA ILE A 172 -19.30 12.49 11.12
C ILE A 172 -20.22 12.11 12.31
N PRO A 173 -21.49 12.58 12.35
CA PRO A 173 -22.37 12.28 13.48
C PRO A 173 -22.77 10.80 13.48
N GLY A 174 -22.94 10.24 14.70
CA GLY A 174 -23.36 8.86 14.92
C GLY A 174 -22.20 7.89 15.22
N ASN A 175 -22.57 6.66 15.51
CA ASN A 175 -21.63 5.58 15.77
C ASN A 175 -21.58 4.62 14.58
N VAL A 176 -20.41 4.10 14.26
CA VAL A 176 -20.29 3.03 13.25
C VAL A 176 -21.02 1.79 13.79
N PRO A 177 -22.01 1.26 13.07
CA PRO A 177 -22.72 0.07 13.51
C PRO A 177 -21.77 -1.12 13.61
N ASN A 178 -22.04 -2.02 14.57
CA ASN A 178 -21.24 -3.24 14.70
C ASN A 178 -21.39 -4.07 13.39
N PRO A 179 -20.28 -4.50 12.75
CA PRO A 179 -20.34 -5.28 11.51
C PRO A 179 -21.19 -6.56 11.59
N LYS A 180 -21.36 -7.13 12.79
CA LYS A 180 -22.23 -8.30 13.04
C LYS A 180 -23.72 -7.99 12.86
N TYR A 181 -24.13 -6.73 12.98
CA TYR A 181 -25.50 -6.27 12.89
C TYR A 181 -25.68 -5.24 11.79
N CYS A 182 -24.92 -5.38 10.71
CA CYS A 182 -24.94 -4.42 9.61
C CYS A 182 -26.31 -4.39 8.91
N LEU A 183 -27.06 -3.33 9.17
CA LEU A 183 -28.42 -3.09 8.62
C LEU A 183 -28.44 -2.84 7.11
N LEU A 184 -27.28 -2.76 6.44
CA LEU A 184 -27.21 -2.58 4.99
C LEU A 184 -27.57 -3.85 4.19
N TYR A 185 -27.91 -4.94 4.86
CA TYR A 185 -28.29 -6.23 4.27
C TYR A 185 -29.76 -6.61 4.52
N THR A 186 -30.56 -5.74 5.13
CA THR A 186 -32.01 -5.92 5.29
C THR A 186 -32.80 -5.08 4.32
#